data_1bf36321298f989001e02dbd169934a1
#
_entry.id   1bf36321298f989001e02dbd169934a1
#
_cell.length_a   1.000
_cell.length_b   1.000
_cell.length_c   1.000
_cell.angle_alpha   90.00
_cell.angle_beta   90.00
_cell.angle_gamma   90.00
#
_symmetry.space_group_name_H-M   'P 1'
#
loop_
_entity.id
_entity.type
_entity.pdbx_description
1 polymer ?
#
loop_
_entity_poly.entity_id
_entity_poly.type
_entity_poly.pdbx_seq_one_letter_code
_entity_poly.pdbx_strand_id
1 'polypeptide(L)'
;KVPETWIRKQTLTNAERYITEELKEYESKILGAEDKILALEQQIFNDLIISMLDYIKPIQLNAQLIARLDVLLSFSKVAIENNYIKPNINESFSIDIKNGRHPVIETQLPVGEKYIANDMYLDNEKQQIIIITGPNMSGKSALLRQTALIVLMAQIGSFVPAEEATLGIVDKIFTRVGASDNISSGESTFMIEMNETASILNNISNRSLILLDEIGRGTSTYDGISIAWSIAEFLHQHPLYRAKVLFATHYHELNQMAQSLERIKNFHVTVKEISNKVIFLRKLAHGGTEHSFGIHVARMAGMPPEVLKRANEILSKLESSEHEDLNRKLSKSKKEESLQLSFITLDDPLLIQIKEDILSINIDTLTPVEALMKLNEIKSLLK
;
A
#
# COMPACT_ATOMS: atom_id res chain seq x y z
N LYS A 1 -15.21 -94.77 -10.07
CA LYS A 1 -15.30 -94.15 -11.41
C LYS A 1 -15.69 -92.70 -11.25
N VAL A 2 -14.95 -91.89 -11.88
CA VAL A 2 -15.24 -90.46 -11.90
C VAL A 2 -16.31 -90.19 -12.96
N PRO A 3 -17.37 -89.39 -12.71
CA PRO A 3 -18.36 -89.02 -13.70
C PRO A 3 -17.73 -88.34 -14.92
N GLU A 4 -18.20 -88.63 -16.13
CA GLU A 4 -17.67 -88.05 -17.37
C GLU A 4 -17.85 -86.54 -17.46
N THR A 5 -18.74 -85.98 -16.69
CA THR A 5 -18.99 -84.49 -16.60
C THR A 5 -17.99 -83.73 -15.76
N TRP A 6 -17.09 -84.43 -15.08
CA TRP A 6 -16.09 -83.81 -14.22
C TRP A 6 -14.81 -83.59 -15.00
N ILE A 7 -14.37 -82.33 -15.08
CA ILE A 7 -13.16 -81.91 -15.79
C ILE A 7 -11.97 -81.95 -14.81
N ARG A 8 -10.89 -82.71 -15.16
CA ARG A 8 -9.70 -82.85 -14.36
C ARG A 8 -8.91 -81.50 -14.44
N LYS A 9 -8.68 -80.87 -13.29
CA LYS A 9 -7.94 -79.54 -13.18
C LYS A 9 -6.48 -79.72 -12.76
N GLN A 10 -6.18 -80.71 -11.88
CA GLN A 10 -4.81 -80.90 -11.39
C GLN A 10 -4.66 -82.36 -10.85
N THR A 11 -3.46 -82.96 -11.15
CA THR A 11 -3.02 -84.21 -10.55
C THR A 11 -2.05 -83.90 -9.43
N LEU A 12 -2.33 -84.41 -8.23
CA LEU A 12 -1.47 -84.34 -7.05
C LEU A 12 -0.88 -85.77 -6.79
N THR A 13 0.15 -85.87 -5.94
CA THR A 13 0.84 -87.15 -5.68
C THR A 13 -0.09 -88.24 -5.16
N ASN A 14 -1.15 -87.95 -4.41
CA ASN A 14 -2.07 -88.89 -3.83
C ASN A 14 -3.55 -88.55 -4.07
N ALA A 15 -3.86 -87.61 -4.95
CA ALA A 15 -5.21 -87.13 -5.23
C ALA A 15 -5.32 -86.50 -6.60
N GLU A 16 -6.50 -86.49 -7.16
CA GLU A 16 -6.83 -85.71 -8.36
C GLU A 16 -7.90 -84.68 -8.03
N ARG A 17 -7.74 -83.46 -8.54
CA ARG A 17 -8.72 -82.36 -8.42
C ARG A 17 -9.57 -82.31 -9.69
N TYR A 18 -10.84 -82.33 -9.49
CA TYR A 18 -11.83 -82.17 -10.54
C TYR A 18 -12.66 -80.93 -10.31
N ILE A 19 -13.16 -80.33 -11.38
CA ILE A 19 -14.10 -79.26 -11.37
C ILE A 19 -15.32 -79.61 -12.19
N THR A 20 -16.50 -79.29 -11.69
CA THR A 20 -17.76 -79.39 -12.47
C THR A 20 -17.94 -78.10 -13.27
N GLU A 21 -18.74 -78.13 -14.34
CA GLU A 21 -19.08 -76.95 -15.09
C GLU A 21 -19.74 -75.87 -14.23
N GLU A 22 -20.62 -76.31 -13.32
CA GLU A 22 -21.25 -75.44 -12.34
C GLU A 22 -20.23 -74.76 -11.39
N LEU A 23 -19.24 -75.52 -10.90
CA LEU A 23 -18.21 -75.00 -10.03
C LEU A 23 -17.28 -74.00 -10.77
N LYS A 24 -17.04 -74.26 -12.04
CA LYS A 24 -16.27 -73.33 -12.93
C LYS A 24 -17.00 -72.04 -13.15
N GLU A 25 -18.31 -72.06 -13.32
CA GLU A 25 -19.14 -70.85 -13.39
C GLU A 25 -19.07 -70.04 -12.09
N TYR A 26 -19.19 -70.71 -10.94
CA TYR A 26 -19.05 -70.02 -9.64
C TYR A 26 -17.66 -69.46 -9.41
N GLU A 27 -16.60 -70.21 -9.76
CA GLU A 27 -15.22 -69.74 -9.68
C GLU A 27 -15.04 -68.48 -10.54
N SER A 28 -15.54 -68.48 -11.78
CA SER A 28 -15.50 -67.31 -12.68
C SER A 28 -16.30 -66.12 -12.14
N LYS A 29 -17.49 -66.42 -11.55
CA LYS A 29 -18.27 -65.33 -10.93
C LYS A 29 -17.62 -64.74 -9.70
N ILE A 30 -16.99 -65.56 -8.86
CA ILE A 30 -16.30 -65.10 -7.64
C ILE A 30 -15.04 -64.36 -8.00
N LEU A 31 -14.17 -64.91 -8.86
CA LEU A 31 -12.92 -64.27 -9.25
C LEU A 31 -13.12 -62.96 -10.05
N GLY A 32 -14.21 -62.90 -10.82
CA GLY A 32 -14.55 -61.69 -11.56
C GLY A 32 -15.46 -60.71 -10.80
N ALA A 33 -15.84 -61.01 -9.54
CA ALA A 33 -16.74 -60.17 -8.78
C ALA A 33 -16.12 -58.83 -8.41
N GLU A 34 -14.86 -58.82 -7.95
CA GLU A 34 -14.14 -57.61 -7.57
C GLU A 34 -13.99 -56.67 -8.75
N ASP A 35 -13.56 -57.15 -9.92
CA ASP A 35 -13.43 -56.35 -11.14
C ASP A 35 -14.77 -55.74 -11.58
N LYS A 36 -15.87 -56.53 -11.47
CA LYS A 36 -17.22 -56.04 -11.77
C LYS A 36 -17.70 -54.98 -10.78
N ILE A 37 -17.39 -55.15 -9.49
CA ILE A 37 -17.71 -54.17 -8.46
C ILE A 37 -17.01 -52.87 -8.78
N LEU A 38 -15.68 -52.90 -9.01
CA LEU A 38 -14.90 -51.71 -9.34
C LEU A 38 -15.42 -51.02 -10.61
N ALA A 39 -15.75 -51.81 -11.65
CA ALA A 39 -16.29 -51.24 -12.88
C ALA A 39 -17.66 -50.56 -12.65
N LEU A 40 -18.53 -51.18 -11.85
CA LEU A 40 -19.84 -50.62 -11.53
C LEU A 40 -19.73 -49.38 -10.64
N GLU A 41 -18.87 -49.42 -9.64
CA GLU A 41 -18.59 -48.25 -8.79
C GLU A 41 -18.08 -47.07 -9.63
N GLN A 42 -17.13 -47.31 -10.53
CA GLN A 42 -16.62 -46.29 -11.44
C GLN A 42 -17.72 -45.76 -12.36
N GLN A 43 -18.59 -46.62 -12.87
CA GLN A 43 -19.71 -46.17 -13.70
C GLN A 43 -20.68 -45.29 -12.89
N ILE A 44 -21.11 -45.72 -11.71
CA ILE A 44 -22.02 -44.97 -10.84
C ILE A 44 -21.41 -43.62 -10.47
N PHE A 45 -20.11 -43.62 -10.15
CA PHE A 45 -19.39 -42.36 -9.83
C PHE A 45 -19.37 -41.43 -11.02
N ASN A 46 -19.07 -41.88 -12.22
CA ASN A 46 -19.07 -41.08 -13.43
C ASN A 46 -20.47 -40.54 -13.75
N ASP A 47 -21.51 -41.39 -13.65
CA ASP A 47 -22.89 -40.96 -13.86
C ASP A 47 -23.33 -39.90 -12.85
N LEU A 48 -22.89 -40.02 -11.60
CA LEU A 48 -23.11 -38.98 -10.58
C LEU A 48 -22.43 -37.67 -10.96
N ILE A 49 -21.16 -37.72 -11.35
CA ILE A 49 -20.44 -36.51 -11.81
C ILE A 49 -21.17 -35.85 -12.98
N ILE A 50 -21.57 -36.65 -13.99
CA ILE A 50 -22.29 -36.13 -15.15
C ILE A 50 -23.61 -35.49 -14.74
N SER A 51 -24.35 -36.10 -13.83
CA SER A 51 -25.62 -35.55 -13.34
C SER A 51 -25.46 -34.24 -12.56
N MET A 52 -24.27 -34.00 -11.99
CA MET A 52 -23.98 -32.78 -11.26
C MET A 52 -23.58 -31.58 -12.18
N LEU A 53 -23.21 -31.84 -13.45
CA LEU A 53 -22.75 -30.79 -14.36
C LEU A 53 -23.78 -29.68 -14.55
N ASP A 54 -25.03 -29.98 -14.60
CA ASP A 54 -26.13 -29.01 -14.77
C ASP A 54 -26.27 -28.07 -13.56
N TYR A 55 -25.81 -28.49 -12.40
CA TYR A 55 -25.89 -27.72 -11.15
C TYR A 55 -24.65 -26.83 -10.91
N ILE A 56 -23.56 -27.03 -11.65
CA ILE A 56 -22.30 -26.27 -11.42
C ILE A 56 -22.55 -24.78 -11.55
N LYS A 57 -23.17 -24.33 -12.64
CA LYS A 57 -23.45 -22.90 -12.86
C LYS A 57 -24.37 -22.30 -11.78
N PRO A 58 -25.51 -22.90 -11.42
CA PRO A 58 -26.33 -22.44 -10.30
C PRO A 58 -25.57 -22.40 -8.97
N ILE A 59 -24.74 -23.41 -8.66
CA ILE A 59 -23.94 -23.43 -7.42
C ILE A 59 -22.93 -22.30 -7.41
N GLN A 60 -22.21 -22.07 -8.51
CA GLN A 60 -21.26 -20.97 -8.63
C GLN A 60 -21.94 -19.60 -8.48
N LEU A 61 -23.11 -19.40 -9.11
CA LEU A 61 -23.89 -18.20 -8.97
C LEU A 61 -24.33 -17.97 -7.51
N ASN A 62 -24.87 -19.01 -6.87
CA ASN A 62 -25.26 -18.95 -5.47
C ASN A 62 -24.08 -18.61 -4.55
N ALA A 63 -22.92 -19.23 -4.78
CA ALA A 63 -21.70 -18.93 -4.03
C ALA A 63 -21.29 -17.44 -4.17
N GLN A 64 -21.35 -16.89 -5.37
CA GLN A 64 -21.07 -15.46 -5.60
C GLN A 64 -22.08 -14.54 -4.90
N LEU A 65 -23.37 -14.89 -4.95
CA LEU A 65 -24.43 -14.09 -4.29
C LEU A 65 -24.28 -14.13 -2.76
N ILE A 66 -24.02 -15.31 -2.20
CA ILE A 66 -23.80 -15.47 -0.76
C ILE A 66 -22.54 -14.71 -0.32
N ALA A 67 -21.43 -14.84 -1.05
CA ALA A 67 -20.21 -14.11 -0.75
C ALA A 67 -20.41 -12.59 -0.77
N ARG A 68 -21.16 -12.08 -1.78
CA ARG A 68 -21.50 -10.65 -1.85
C ARG A 68 -22.38 -10.22 -0.67
N LEU A 69 -23.36 -11.02 -0.29
CA LEU A 69 -24.23 -10.74 0.85
C LEU A 69 -23.46 -10.74 2.16
N ASP A 70 -22.54 -11.67 2.35
CA ASP A 70 -21.69 -11.76 3.53
C ASP A 70 -20.80 -10.51 3.70
N VAL A 71 -20.16 -10.06 2.61
CA VAL A 71 -19.38 -8.82 2.62
C VAL A 71 -20.24 -7.60 2.98
N LEU A 72 -21.44 -7.46 2.39
CA LEU A 72 -22.34 -6.35 2.68
C LEU A 72 -22.84 -6.39 4.13
N LEU A 73 -23.12 -7.58 4.66
CA LEU A 73 -23.51 -7.76 6.05
C LEU A 73 -22.36 -7.35 7.00
N SER A 74 -21.14 -7.78 6.70
CA SER A 74 -19.94 -7.39 7.45
C SER A 74 -19.76 -5.87 7.48
N PHE A 75 -19.84 -5.21 6.32
CA PHE A 75 -19.75 -3.74 6.23
C PHE A 75 -20.85 -3.04 7.04
N SER A 76 -22.09 -3.53 6.94
CA SER A 76 -23.22 -2.97 7.69
C SER A 76 -23.03 -3.11 9.20
N LYS A 77 -22.60 -4.27 9.67
CA LYS A 77 -22.35 -4.53 11.09
C LYS A 77 -21.25 -3.61 11.63
N VAL A 78 -20.10 -3.54 10.95
CA VAL A 78 -18.97 -2.67 11.35
C VAL A 78 -19.40 -1.20 11.35
N ALA A 79 -20.18 -0.77 10.35
CA ALA A 79 -20.66 0.60 10.26
C ALA A 79 -21.58 0.99 11.43
N ILE A 80 -22.49 0.11 11.82
CA ILE A 80 -23.41 0.35 12.95
C ILE A 80 -22.64 0.36 14.27
N GLU A 81 -21.76 -0.62 14.51
CA GLU A 81 -21.00 -0.77 15.75
C GLU A 81 -20.08 0.43 15.99
N ASN A 82 -19.47 1.00 14.93
CA ASN A 82 -18.48 2.06 15.03
C ASN A 82 -18.98 3.44 14.58
N ASN A 83 -20.27 3.60 14.33
CA ASN A 83 -20.86 4.86 13.87
C ASN A 83 -20.17 5.42 12.62
N TYR A 84 -20.01 4.58 11.59
CA TYR A 84 -19.47 4.99 10.30
C TYR A 84 -20.58 5.56 9.42
N ILE A 85 -20.22 6.50 8.56
CA ILE A 85 -21.16 7.17 7.64
C ILE A 85 -20.96 6.70 6.20
N LYS A 86 -21.99 6.83 5.39
CA LYS A 86 -21.93 6.61 3.95
C LYS A 86 -21.13 7.73 3.27
N PRO A 87 -19.98 7.47 2.64
CA PRO A 87 -19.25 8.50 1.91
C PRO A 87 -19.96 8.85 0.60
N ASN A 88 -19.78 10.10 0.15
CA ASN A 88 -20.16 10.55 -1.18
C ASN A 88 -18.96 10.37 -2.12
N ILE A 89 -19.07 9.47 -3.10
CA ILE A 89 -18.02 9.23 -4.09
C ILE A 89 -18.44 9.87 -5.42
N ASN A 90 -17.51 10.62 -6.03
CA ASN A 90 -17.74 11.31 -7.28
C ASN A 90 -16.52 11.26 -8.20
N GLU A 91 -16.59 11.83 -9.40
CA GLU A 91 -15.51 11.85 -10.37
C GLU A 91 -14.52 13.01 -10.18
N SER A 92 -14.68 13.83 -9.15
CA SER A 92 -13.74 14.92 -8.85
C SER A 92 -12.34 14.40 -8.50
N PHE A 93 -11.40 15.32 -8.33
CA PHE A 93 -10.06 15.02 -7.83
C PHE A 93 -9.89 15.36 -6.34
N SER A 94 -10.97 15.78 -5.66
CA SER A 94 -10.90 16.22 -4.27
C SER A 94 -11.06 15.06 -3.29
N ILE A 95 -10.42 15.20 -2.15
CA ILE A 95 -10.62 14.39 -0.94
C ILE A 95 -11.03 15.39 0.14
N ASP A 96 -12.27 15.37 0.59
CA ASP A 96 -12.80 16.21 1.67
C ASP A 96 -13.40 15.33 2.76
N ILE A 97 -12.74 15.29 3.90
CA ILE A 97 -13.10 14.48 5.07
C ILE A 97 -13.26 15.42 6.25
N LYS A 98 -14.43 15.40 6.88
CA LYS A 98 -14.72 16.15 8.11
C LYS A 98 -14.74 15.21 9.31
N ASN A 99 -14.04 15.60 10.35
CA ASN A 99 -13.94 14.84 11.60
C ASN A 99 -13.59 13.35 11.35
N GLY A 100 -12.64 13.10 10.46
CA GLY A 100 -12.13 11.75 10.17
C GLY A 100 -11.47 11.13 11.41
N ARG A 101 -11.68 9.81 11.60
CA ARG A 101 -11.13 9.02 12.69
C ARG A 101 -10.32 7.86 12.15
N HIS A 102 -9.37 7.36 12.92
CA HIS A 102 -8.56 6.21 12.50
C HIS A 102 -9.26 4.90 12.88
N PRO A 103 -9.72 4.09 11.93
CA PRO A 103 -10.59 2.93 12.20
C PRO A 103 -9.99 1.89 13.14
N VAL A 104 -8.66 1.73 13.13
CA VAL A 104 -7.99 0.75 14.00
C VAL A 104 -7.64 1.35 15.35
N ILE A 105 -7.10 2.58 15.39
CA ILE A 105 -6.67 3.18 16.66
C ILE A 105 -7.89 3.44 17.56
N GLU A 106 -9.01 3.96 17.00
CA GLU A 106 -10.20 4.26 17.82
C GLU A 106 -10.77 3.02 18.52
N THR A 107 -10.68 1.84 17.90
CA THR A 107 -11.17 0.59 18.48
C THR A 107 -10.23 0.01 19.55
N GLN A 108 -8.97 0.47 19.60
CA GLN A 108 -7.95 0.01 20.55
C GLN A 108 -7.77 0.96 21.75
N LEU A 109 -8.47 2.11 21.75
CA LEU A 109 -8.39 3.05 22.86
C LEU A 109 -9.01 2.46 24.13
N PRO A 110 -8.47 2.79 25.31
CA PRO A 110 -9.07 2.42 26.57
C PRO A 110 -10.51 2.93 26.71
N VAL A 111 -11.32 2.21 27.48
CA VAL A 111 -12.70 2.61 27.75
C VAL A 111 -12.76 4.02 28.34
N GLY A 112 -13.49 4.90 27.69
CA GLY A 112 -13.65 6.32 28.11
C GLY A 112 -12.72 7.30 27.37
N GLU A 113 -11.70 6.82 26.67
CA GLU A 113 -10.89 7.67 25.80
C GLU A 113 -11.52 7.77 24.40
N LYS A 114 -11.49 8.99 23.83
CA LYS A 114 -12.00 9.23 22.47
C LYS A 114 -10.86 9.56 21.53
N TYR A 115 -10.94 9.05 20.31
CA TYR A 115 -10.03 9.45 19.24
C TYR A 115 -10.25 10.92 18.88
N ILE A 116 -9.16 11.67 18.69
CA ILE A 116 -9.23 13.07 18.28
C ILE A 116 -9.41 13.12 16.74
N ALA A 117 -10.62 13.41 16.34
CA ALA A 117 -10.99 13.50 14.93
C ALA A 117 -10.35 14.70 14.25
N ASN A 118 -10.00 14.57 12.96
CA ASN A 118 -9.35 15.62 12.17
C ASN A 118 -10.01 15.78 10.80
N ASP A 119 -10.02 17.01 10.32
CA ASP A 119 -10.42 17.34 8.97
C ASP A 119 -9.24 17.15 8.00
N MET A 120 -9.54 16.71 6.79
CA MET A 120 -8.55 16.56 5.73
C MET A 120 -9.14 16.99 4.39
N TYR A 121 -8.50 17.96 3.75
CA TYR A 121 -8.86 18.40 2.42
C TYR A 121 -7.65 18.34 1.48
N LEU A 122 -7.81 17.75 0.31
CA LEU A 122 -6.82 17.70 -0.78
C LEU A 122 -7.53 17.87 -2.12
N ASP A 123 -6.90 18.60 -3.04
CA ASP A 123 -7.33 18.73 -4.43
C ASP A 123 -6.12 18.89 -5.37
N ASN A 124 -6.36 18.97 -6.68
CA ASN A 124 -5.28 19.13 -7.67
C ASN A 124 -4.97 20.61 -8.00
N GLU A 125 -5.72 21.56 -7.47
CA GLU A 125 -5.66 22.97 -7.88
C GLU A 125 -5.12 23.90 -6.81
N LYS A 126 -5.54 23.74 -5.55
CA LYS A 126 -5.25 24.67 -4.47
C LYS A 126 -4.45 24.05 -3.32
N GLN A 127 -4.68 22.77 -3.03
CA GLN A 127 -4.10 22.04 -1.90
C GLN A 127 -3.70 20.63 -2.31
N GLN A 128 -2.73 20.56 -3.23
CA GLN A 128 -2.24 19.30 -3.78
C GLN A 128 -1.35 18.54 -2.78
N ILE A 129 -0.47 19.27 -2.12
CA ILE A 129 0.51 18.74 -1.18
C ILE A 129 0.30 19.39 0.19
N ILE A 130 0.15 18.58 1.21
CA ILE A 130 0.14 19.02 2.61
C ILE A 130 1.45 18.58 3.26
N ILE A 131 2.25 19.55 3.69
CA ILE A 131 3.42 19.29 4.54
C ILE A 131 2.94 19.35 5.99
N ILE A 132 3.14 18.24 6.71
CA ILE A 132 2.70 18.10 8.11
C ILE A 132 3.94 18.04 9.00
N THR A 133 4.15 19.11 9.78
CA THR A 133 5.24 19.19 10.76
C THR A 133 4.71 18.91 12.18
N GLY A 134 5.62 18.65 13.08
CA GLY A 134 5.31 18.42 14.50
C GLY A 134 6.23 17.37 15.13
N PRO A 135 6.22 17.26 16.47
CA PRO A 135 7.08 16.34 17.20
C PRO A 135 6.78 14.89 16.90
N ASN A 136 7.75 14.01 17.18
CA ASN A 136 7.50 12.58 17.23
C ASN A 136 6.43 12.27 18.29
N MET A 137 5.66 11.21 18.08
CA MET A 137 4.51 10.81 18.93
C MET A 137 3.29 11.75 18.85
N SER A 138 3.32 12.83 18.06
CA SER A 138 2.17 13.74 17.90
C SER A 138 1.00 13.15 17.10
N GLY A 139 1.23 12.07 16.37
CA GLY A 139 0.20 11.38 15.58
C GLY A 139 0.25 11.68 14.07
N LYS A 140 1.33 12.26 13.54
CA LYS A 140 1.49 12.53 12.09
C LYS A 140 1.24 11.28 11.24
N SER A 141 1.96 10.19 11.51
CA SER A 141 1.81 8.91 10.79
C SER A 141 0.41 8.31 10.92
N ALA A 142 -0.24 8.48 12.08
CA ALA A 142 -1.62 8.02 12.28
C ALA A 142 -2.60 8.80 11.39
N LEU A 143 -2.39 10.11 11.23
CA LEU A 143 -3.22 10.96 10.38
C LEU A 143 -3.08 10.60 8.89
N LEU A 144 -1.84 10.32 8.42
CA LEU A 144 -1.61 9.83 7.06
C LEU A 144 -2.38 8.54 6.81
N ARG A 145 -2.17 7.54 7.68
CA ARG A 145 -2.82 6.23 7.57
C ARG A 145 -4.34 6.32 7.68
N GLN A 146 -4.87 7.17 8.57
CA GLN A 146 -6.29 7.46 8.68
C GLN A 146 -6.87 7.88 7.32
N THR A 147 -6.26 8.85 6.67
CA THR A 147 -6.73 9.37 5.39
C THR A 147 -6.73 8.27 4.32
N ALA A 148 -5.65 7.49 4.21
CA ALA A 148 -5.55 6.39 3.26
C ALA A 148 -6.60 5.30 3.52
N LEU A 149 -6.82 4.93 4.79
CA LEU A 149 -7.81 3.92 5.16
C LEU A 149 -9.24 4.38 4.87
N ILE A 150 -9.58 5.64 5.15
CA ILE A 150 -10.89 6.20 4.81
C ILE A 150 -11.13 6.14 3.29
N VAL A 151 -10.15 6.56 2.48
CA VAL A 151 -10.24 6.49 1.02
C VAL A 151 -10.37 5.04 0.54
N LEU A 152 -9.57 4.13 1.06
CA LEU A 152 -9.62 2.71 0.70
C LEU A 152 -10.98 2.09 1.06
N MET A 153 -11.46 2.30 2.30
CA MET A 153 -12.74 1.80 2.78
C MET A 153 -13.90 2.31 1.90
N ALA A 154 -13.89 3.59 1.57
CA ALA A 154 -14.91 4.19 0.69
C ALA A 154 -14.92 3.51 -0.69
N GLN A 155 -13.76 3.27 -1.30
CA GLN A 155 -13.67 2.71 -2.65
C GLN A 155 -13.98 1.22 -2.74
N ILE A 156 -13.83 0.46 -1.67
CA ILE A 156 -14.30 -0.94 -1.62
C ILE A 156 -15.81 -1.05 -1.30
N GLY A 157 -16.51 0.08 -1.11
CA GLY A 157 -17.95 0.13 -0.85
C GLY A 157 -18.35 0.07 0.62
N SER A 158 -17.40 0.22 1.55
CA SER A 158 -17.67 0.33 2.99
C SER A 158 -18.07 1.75 3.38
N PHE A 159 -18.78 1.87 4.50
CA PHE A 159 -18.94 3.13 5.23
C PHE A 159 -17.62 3.50 5.91
N VAL A 160 -17.43 4.77 6.25
CA VAL A 160 -16.16 5.34 6.70
C VAL A 160 -16.26 6.04 8.05
N PRO A 161 -15.17 6.02 8.85
CA PRO A 161 -15.10 6.68 10.16
C PRO A 161 -14.91 8.19 10.02
N ALA A 162 -15.94 8.90 9.66
CA ALA A 162 -15.97 10.36 9.54
C ALA A 162 -17.33 10.91 9.92
N GLU A 163 -17.47 12.23 10.05
CA GLU A 163 -18.74 12.92 10.16
C GLU A 163 -19.32 13.20 8.77
N GLU A 164 -18.46 13.65 7.84
CA GLU A 164 -18.77 13.80 6.42
C GLU A 164 -17.55 13.36 5.59
N ALA A 165 -17.78 12.75 4.44
CA ALA A 165 -16.73 12.40 3.50
C ALA A 165 -17.23 12.53 2.06
N THR A 166 -16.57 13.39 1.27
CA THR A 166 -16.77 13.52 -0.17
C THR A 166 -15.43 13.24 -0.86
N LEU A 167 -15.41 12.17 -1.64
CA LEU A 167 -14.16 11.60 -2.16
C LEU A 167 -14.25 11.43 -3.67
N GLY A 168 -13.29 12.05 -4.37
CA GLY A 168 -13.01 11.71 -5.76
C GLY A 168 -12.37 10.33 -5.88
N ILE A 169 -12.55 9.69 -7.03
CA ILE A 169 -11.95 8.38 -7.31
C ILE A 169 -10.42 8.49 -7.25
N VAL A 170 -9.81 7.58 -6.48
CA VAL A 170 -8.35 7.41 -6.36
C VAL A 170 -7.99 6.08 -7.01
N ASP A 171 -7.06 6.07 -7.96
CA ASP A 171 -6.65 4.87 -8.70
C ASP A 171 -5.51 4.11 -8.01
N LYS A 172 -4.66 4.83 -7.26
CA LYS A 172 -3.52 4.26 -6.55
C LYS A 172 -3.32 4.94 -5.21
N ILE A 173 -3.07 4.17 -4.17
CA ILE A 173 -2.65 4.67 -2.87
C ILE A 173 -1.21 4.19 -2.65
N PHE A 174 -0.29 5.13 -2.63
CA PHE A 174 1.11 4.86 -2.35
C PHE A 174 1.45 5.26 -0.92
N THR A 175 2.16 4.39 -0.24
CA THR A 175 2.57 4.63 1.14
C THR A 175 4.05 4.39 1.29
N ARG A 176 4.76 5.38 1.83
CA ARG A 176 6.09 5.21 2.39
C ARG A 176 6.02 5.67 3.85
N VAL A 177 5.63 4.74 4.73
CA VAL A 177 5.34 5.03 6.14
C VAL A 177 6.05 3.99 7.02
N GLY A 178 7.01 4.45 7.80
CA GLY A 178 7.80 3.62 8.71
C GLY A 178 8.97 2.89 8.04
N ALA A 179 10.01 2.60 8.78
CA ALA A 179 11.09 1.71 8.34
C ALA A 179 10.73 0.27 8.75
N SER A 180 10.66 -0.64 7.79
CA SER A 180 10.76 -2.07 8.10
C SER A 180 12.24 -2.43 8.07
N ASP A 181 12.84 -2.64 9.24
CA ASP A 181 14.19 -3.17 9.34
C ASP A 181 14.19 -4.61 8.82
N ASN A 182 14.33 -4.78 7.53
CA ASN A 182 14.53 -6.10 6.94
C ASN A 182 16.03 -6.44 6.94
N ILE A 183 16.54 -6.78 8.13
CA ILE A 183 17.95 -7.13 8.35
C ILE A 183 18.39 -8.35 7.50
N SER A 184 17.45 -9.12 6.98
CA SER A 184 17.73 -10.36 6.25
C SER A 184 18.25 -10.14 4.82
N SER A 185 18.06 -8.97 4.21
CA SER A 185 18.50 -8.68 2.83
C SER A 185 19.87 -8.01 2.72
N GLY A 186 20.46 -7.56 3.84
CA GLY A 186 21.76 -6.85 3.84
C GLY A 186 21.71 -5.46 3.19
N GLU A 187 20.54 -4.98 2.76
CA GLU A 187 20.39 -3.64 2.21
C GLU A 187 20.25 -2.60 3.32
N SER A 188 20.81 -1.42 3.10
CA SER A 188 20.62 -0.27 3.99
C SER A 188 19.13 0.14 4.00
N THR A 189 18.58 0.43 5.19
CA THR A 189 17.22 0.97 5.36
C THR A 189 16.97 2.21 4.50
N PHE A 190 17.99 3.03 4.30
CA PHE A 190 17.94 4.17 3.39
C PHE A 190 17.82 3.77 1.92
N MET A 191 18.50 2.70 1.48
CA MET A 191 18.39 2.22 0.10
C MET A 191 16.99 1.65 -0.19
N ILE A 192 16.40 0.92 0.77
CA ILE A 192 15.01 0.45 0.66
C ILE A 192 14.06 1.65 0.54
N GLU A 193 14.25 2.68 1.38
CA GLU A 193 13.46 3.91 1.33
C GLU A 193 13.54 4.58 -0.06
N MET A 194 14.75 4.68 -0.63
CA MET A 194 14.93 5.28 -1.95
C MET A 194 14.32 4.44 -3.07
N ASN A 195 14.45 3.11 -3.01
CA ASN A 195 13.83 2.20 -3.98
C ASN A 195 12.29 2.30 -3.97
N GLU A 196 11.68 2.31 -2.78
CA GLU A 196 10.23 2.48 -2.63
C GLU A 196 9.78 3.86 -3.14
N THR A 197 10.51 4.91 -2.78
CA THR A 197 10.23 6.27 -3.24
C THR A 197 10.35 6.39 -4.76
N ALA A 198 11.40 5.84 -5.35
CA ALA A 198 11.58 5.80 -6.81
C ALA A 198 10.44 5.05 -7.50
N SER A 199 10.03 3.90 -6.95
CA SER A 199 8.87 3.15 -7.46
C SER A 199 7.60 3.99 -7.42
N ILE A 200 7.35 4.75 -6.36
CA ILE A 200 6.21 5.66 -6.26
C ILE A 200 6.27 6.71 -7.36
N LEU A 201 7.39 7.45 -7.45
CA LEU A 201 7.54 8.58 -8.38
C LEU A 201 7.39 8.17 -9.84
N ASN A 202 7.83 6.96 -10.20
CA ASN A 202 7.71 6.42 -11.56
C ASN A 202 6.31 5.86 -11.91
N ASN A 203 5.38 5.76 -10.94
CA ASN A 203 4.07 5.15 -11.15
C ASN A 203 2.89 6.07 -10.78
N ILE A 204 3.12 7.36 -10.64
CA ILE A 204 2.08 8.33 -10.26
C ILE A 204 1.06 8.57 -11.37
N SER A 205 -0.12 9.03 -10.97
CA SER A 205 -1.19 9.52 -11.85
C SER A 205 -1.86 10.76 -11.26
N ASN A 206 -2.76 11.41 -12.00
CA ASN A 206 -3.58 12.52 -11.49
C ASN A 206 -4.51 12.12 -10.34
N ARG A 207 -4.83 10.83 -10.23
CA ARG A 207 -5.75 10.30 -9.22
C ARG A 207 -5.03 9.62 -8.06
N SER A 208 -3.71 9.56 -8.07
CA SER A 208 -2.93 8.95 -7.00
C SER A 208 -3.03 9.74 -5.70
N LEU A 209 -3.07 9.02 -4.58
CA LEU A 209 -2.86 9.52 -3.22
C LEU A 209 -1.54 8.98 -2.71
N ILE A 210 -0.63 9.86 -2.31
CA ILE A 210 0.72 9.53 -1.88
C ILE A 210 0.91 9.94 -0.42
N LEU A 211 1.39 9.02 0.40
CA LEU A 211 1.69 9.24 1.81
C LEU A 211 3.19 9.03 2.04
N LEU A 212 3.88 10.11 2.37
CA LEU A 212 5.30 10.12 2.66
C LEU A 212 5.52 10.48 4.13
N ASP A 213 6.19 9.62 4.86
CA ASP A 213 6.44 9.81 6.29
C ASP A 213 7.94 9.75 6.57
N GLU A 214 8.49 10.87 7.01
CA GLU A 214 9.88 11.07 7.42
C GLU A 214 10.92 10.65 6.36
N ILE A 215 10.70 11.00 5.10
CA ILE A 215 11.64 10.74 4.00
C ILE A 215 12.98 11.47 4.24
N GLY A 216 14.09 10.76 3.97
CA GLY A 216 15.44 11.31 4.10
C GLY A 216 16.06 11.14 5.49
N ARG A 217 15.39 10.42 6.42
CA ARG A 217 15.88 10.27 7.81
C ARG A 217 17.10 9.32 7.92
N GLY A 218 17.30 8.44 6.93
CA GLY A 218 18.36 7.43 6.95
C GLY A 218 19.75 7.91 6.49
N THR A 219 19.93 9.20 6.21
CA THR A 219 21.18 9.81 5.73
C THR A 219 21.56 11.08 6.51
N SER A 220 22.55 11.83 6.04
CA SER A 220 22.91 13.12 6.65
C SER A 220 21.75 14.11 6.58
N THR A 221 21.67 15.05 7.53
CA THR A 221 20.55 16.01 7.61
C THR A 221 20.38 16.79 6.33
N TYR A 222 21.47 17.33 5.76
CA TYR A 222 21.42 18.13 4.54
C TYR A 222 21.03 17.32 3.30
N ASP A 223 21.53 16.08 3.17
CA ASP A 223 21.14 15.19 2.09
C ASP A 223 19.65 14.82 2.21
N GLY A 224 19.20 14.51 3.44
CA GLY A 224 17.81 14.18 3.72
C GLY A 224 16.85 15.32 3.38
N ILE A 225 17.16 16.56 3.80
CA ILE A 225 16.39 17.76 3.46
C ILE A 225 16.37 17.97 1.94
N SER A 226 17.53 17.86 1.28
CA SER A 226 17.65 18.08 -0.17
C SER A 226 16.81 17.09 -0.96
N ILE A 227 16.83 15.82 -0.57
CA ILE A 227 16.01 14.77 -1.20
C ILE A 227 14.52 15.03 -0.95
N ALA A 228 14.12 15.27 0.31
CA ALA A 228 12.72 15.50 0.67
C ALA A 228 12.15 16.74 -0.06
N TRP A 229 12.92 17.81 -0.14
CA TRP A 229 12.56 19.01 -0.89
C TRP A 229 12.38 18.73 -2.37
N SER A 230 13.37 18.09 -3.01
CA SER A 230 13.33 17.77 -4.44
C SER A 230 12.15 16.86 -4.80
N ILE A 231 11.79 15.89 -3.94
CA ILE A 231 10.62 15.04 -4.13
C ILE A 231 9.32 15.87 -4.09
N ALA A 232 9.17 16.75 -3.10
CA ALA A 232 7.96 17.56 -2.98
C ALA A 232 7.83 18.54 -4.16
N GLU A 233 8.94 19.14 -4.59
CA GLU A 233 9.00 20.02 -5.74
C GLU A 233 8.68 19.28 -7.05
N PHE A 234 9.27 18.11 -7.27
CA PHE A 234 8.97 17.25 -8.42
C PHE A 234 7.47 16.90 -8.50
N LEU A 235 6.87 16.49 -7.38
CA LEU A 235 5.44 16.15 -7.32
C LEU A 235 4.54 17.36 -7.58
N HIS A 236 4.95 18.55 -7.12
CA HIS A 236 4.23 19.80 -7.38
C HIS A 236 4.35 20.26 -8.83
N GLN A 237 5.55 20.21 -9.42
CA GLN A 237 5.86 20.74 -10.75
C GLN A 237 5.69 19.70 -11.86
N HIS A 238 5.30 18.46 -11.56
CA HIS A 238 5.18 17.39 -12.53
C HIS A 238 4.31 17.82 -13.72
N PRO A 239 4.81 17.72 -14.98
CA PRO A 239 4.14 18.31 -16.14
C PRO A 239 2.81 17.66 -16.48
N LEU A 240 2.65 16.36 -16.19
CA LEU A 240 1.47 15.57 -16.57
C LEU A 240 0.54 15.24 -15.40
N TYR A 241 1.06 15.10 -14.19
CA TYR A 241 0.30 14.55 -13.07
C TYR A 241 0.35 15.45 -11.84
N ARG A 242 -0.81 15.62 -11.20
CA ARG A 242 -0.96 16.36 -9.95
C ARG A 242 -1.50 15.43 -8.86
N ALA A 243 -0.69 14.43 -8.49
CA ALA A 243 -1.03 13.50 -7.42
C ALA A 243 -1.24 14.26 -6.10
N LYS A 244 -2.19 13.81 -5.30
CA LYS A 244 -2.44 14.34 -3.94
C LYS A 244 -1.44 13.75 -2.97
N VAL A 245 -0.81 14.58 -2.14
CA VAL A 245 0.29 14.17 -1.28
C VAL A 245 0.09 14.63 0.16
N LEU A 246 0.25 13.70 1.10
CA LEU A 246 0.45 13.97 2.51
C LEU A 246 1.91 13.69 2.85
N PHE A 247 2.64 14.70 3.24
CA PHE A 247 4.07 14.64 3.53
C PHE A 247 4.33 14.97 5.01
N ALA A 248 4.45 13.98 5.85
CA ALA A 248 4.85 14.17 7.24
C ALA A 248 6.38 14.24 7.34
N THR A 249 6.89 15.24 8.03
CA THR A 249 8.32 15.45 8.17
C THR A 249 8.67 16.12 9.50
N HIS A 250 9.92 15.97 9.91
CA HIS A 250 10.53 16.73 11.00
C HIS A 250 11.42 17.87 10.47
N TYR A 251 11.58 17.97 9.14
CA TYR A 251 12.34 19.07 8.52
C TYR A 251 11.47 20.32 8.43
N HIS A 252 11.76 21.31 9.28
CA HIS A 252 11.02 22.56 9.34
C HIS A 252 11.28 23.44 8.12
N GLU A 253 12.40 23.24 7.45
CA GLU A 253 12.83 23.94 6.24
C GLU A 253 11.82 23.74 5.10
N LEU A 254 11.16 22.60 5.02
CA LEU A 254 10.15 22.33 4.01
C LEU A 254 8.94 23.28 4.13
N ASN A 255 8.72 23.90 5.28
CA ASN A 255 7.66 24.89 5.44
C ASN A 255 7.85 26.11 4.51
N GLN A 256 9.09 26.42 4.09
CA GLN A 256 9.37 27.53 3.18
C GLN A 256 8.80 27.28 1.77
N MET A 257 8.59 26.02 1.38
CA MET A 257 8.06 25.68 0.06
C MET A 257 6.67 26.28 -0.21
N ALA A 258 5.83 26.40 0.81
CA ALA A 258 4.50 27.00 0.67
C ALA A 258 4.50 28.49 0.30
N GLN A 259 5.64 29.18 0.43
CA GLN A 259 5.80 30.58 0.02
C GLN A 259 5.99 30.73 -1.49
N SER A 260 6.60 29.72 -2.14
CA SER A 260 6.95 29.73 -3.57
C SER A 260 6.08 28.81 -4.42
N LEU A 261 5.48 27.78 -3.83
CA LEU A 261 4.71 26.74 -4.50
C LEU A 261 3.25 26.76 -4.04
N GLU A 262 2.39 27.38 -4.84
CA GLU A 262 1.01 27.76 -4.45
C GLU A 262 0.14 26.58 -4.00
N ARG A 263 0.34 25.37 -4.55
CA ARG A 263 -0.45 24.18 -4.22
C ARG A 263 0.11 23.37 -3.03
N ILE A 264 1.18 23.86 -2.39
CA ILE A 264 1.70 23.32 -1.14
C ILE A 264 1.11 24.09 0.03
N LYS A 265 0.60 23.40 1.03
CA LYS A 265 0.10 23.98 2.27
C LYS A 265 0.76 23.34 3.46
N ASN A 266 1.10 24.17 4.43
CA ASN A 266 1.71 23.75 5.68
C ASN A 266 0.64 23.53 6.74
N PHE A 267 0.79 22.43 7.45
CA PHE A 267 -0.01 22.08 8.62
C PHE A 267 0.92 21.57 9.72
N HIS A 268 0.46 21.64 10.93
CA HIS A 268 1.15 21.04 12.07
C HIS A 268 0.17 20.34 13.01
N VAL A 269 0.67 19.34 13.71
CA VAL A 269 -0.09 18.71 14.78
C VAL A 269 0.11 19.50 16.07
N THR A 270 -1.01 20.00 16.64
CA THR A 270 -0.97 20.91 17.79
C THR A 270 -0.50 20.21 19.06
N VAL A 271 0.31 20.93 19.79
CA VAL A 271 0.79 20.58 21.13
C VAL A 271 0.48 21.73 22.09
N LYS A 272 0.23 21.42 23.35
CA LYS A 272 0.04 22.42 24.41
C LYS A 272 1.08 22.19 25.50
N GLU A 273 1.80 23.25 25.83
CA GLU A 273 2.73 23.25 26.95
C GLU A 273 2.02 23.78 28.19
N ILE A 274 1.99 22.99 29.27
CA ILE A 274 1.43 23.38 30.57
C ILE A 274 2.47 23.02 31.63
N SER A 275 2.95 24.02 32.38
CA SER A 275 3.85 23.81 33.50
C SER A 275 5.04 22.89 33.18
N ASN A 276 5.71 23.13 32.02
CA ASN A 276 6.86 22.36 31.56
C ASN A 276 6.54 20.91 31.11
N LYS A 277 5.25 20.58 30.90
CA LYS A 277 4.79 19.32 30.32
C LYS A 277 4.18 19.59 28.94
N VAL A 278 4.58 18.80 27.94
CA VAL A 278 3.99 18.85 26.58
C VAL A 278 2.81 17.87 26.54
N ILE A 279 1.66 18.39 26.18
CA ILE A 279 0.43 17.62 25.95
C ILE A 279 0.19 17.60 24.44
N PHE A 280 0.17 16.42 23.85
CA PHE A 280 -0.15 16.23 22.43
C PHE A 280 -1.66 16.33 22.24
N LEU A 281 -2.13 17.43 21.66
CA LEU A 281 -3.56 17.61 21.38
C LEU A 281 -4.02 16.79 20.18
N ARG A 282 -3.10 16.30 19.35
CA ARG A 282 -3.36 15.45 18.16
C ARG A 282 -4.34 16.09 17.17
N LYS A 283 -4.50 17.41 17.20
CA LYS A 283 -5.36 18.16 16.27
C LYS A 283 -4.49 18.82 15.20
N LEU A 284 -4.91 18.67 13.93
CA LEU A 284 -4.25 19.29 12.80
C LEU A 284 -4.65 20.77 12.72
N ALA A 285 -3.68 21.65 12.54
CA ALA A 285 -3.87 23.09 12.37
C ALA A 285 -3.06 23.62 11.21
N HIS A 286 -3.53 24.71 10.59
CA HIS A 286 -2.83 25.40 9.51
C HIS A 286 -1.53 26.05 10.00
N GLY A 287 -0.55 26.12 9.10
CA GLY A 287 0.77 26.68 9.37
C GLY A 287 1.80 25.62 9.78
N GLY A 288 3.09 25.96 9.66
CA GLY A 288 4.20 25.13 10.13
C GLY A 288 4.53 25.41 11.60
N THR A 289 5.27 24.51 12.24
CA THR A 289 5.93 24.79 13.52
C THR A 289 7.42 25.09 13.26
N GLU A 290 7.95 26.06 13.97
CA GLU A 290 9.40 26.41 13.92
C GLU A 290 10.15 25.78 15.11
N HIS A 291 9.43 25.19 16.09
CA HIS A 291 10.02 24.68 17.33
C HIS A 291 10.21 23.17 17.29
N SER A 292 11.39 22.75 17.68
CA SER A 292 11.75 21.36 17.94
C SER A 292 11.31 20.95 19.34
N PHE A 293 10.60 19.80 19.48
CA PHE A 293 10.16 19.27 20.76
C PHE A 293 10.98 18.06 21.23
N GLY A 294 12.09 17.72 20.56
CA GLY A 294 12.90 16.54 20.87
C GLY A 294 13.39 16.49 22.32
N ILE A 295 13.85 17.62 22.86
CA ILE A 295 14.32 17.71 24.25
C ILE A 295 13.16 17.54 25.24
N HIS A 296 11.95 18.00 24.89
CA HIS A 296 10.76 17.78 25.73
C HIS A 296 10.38 16.30 25.78
N VAL A 297 10.47 15.58 24.66
CA VAL A 297 10.25 14.11 24.61
C VAL A 297 11.31 13.38 25.43
N ALA A 298 12.58 13.78 25.32
CA ALA A 298 13.66 13.22 26.12
C ALA A 298 13.42 13.40 27.63
N ARG A 299 12.87 14.56 28.04
CA ARG A 299 12.47 14.81 29.44
C ARG A 299 11.34 13.89 29.88
N MET A 300 10.32 13.68 29.03
CA MET A 300 9.23 12.75 29.33
C MET A 300 9.70 11.31 29.45
N ALA A 301 10.74 10.93 28.71
CA ALA A 301 11.39 9.63 28.81
C ALA A 301 12.26 9.45 30.06
N GLY A 302 12.38 10.48 30.90
CA GLY A 302 13.13 10.41 32.15
C GLY A 302 14.65 10.64 32.01
N MET A 303 15.10 11.32 30.96
CA MET A 303 16.52 11.69 30.82
C MET A 303 17.00 12.54 32.02
N PRO A 304 18.26 12.35 32.45
CA PRO A 304 18.84 13.15 33.56
C PRO A 304 18.77 14.65 33.27
N PRO A 305 18.41 15.48 34.28
CA PRO A 305 18.26 16.94 34.13
C PRO A 305 19.50 17.64 33.56
N GLU A 306 20.69 17.17 33.93
CA GLU A 306 21.98 17.72 33.48
C GLU A 306 22.16 17.55 31.93
N VAL A 307 21.78 16.37 31.41
CA VAL A 307 21.80 16.11 29.95
C VAL A 307 20.82 17.03 29.23
N LEU A 308 19.61 17.20 29.76
CA LEU A 308 18.58 18.06 29.19
C LEU A 308 18.99 19.54 29.20
N LYS A 309 19.62 20.01 30.27
CA LYS A 309 20.15 21.37 30.37
C LYS A 309 21.21 21.60 29.28
N ARG A 310 22.17 20.66 29.18
CA ARG A 310 23.24 20.77 28.19
C ARG A 310 22.70 20.70 26.75
N ALA A 311 21.72 19.86 26.49
CA ALA A 311 21.05 19.76 25.19
C ALA A 311 20.38 21.08 24.78
N ASN A 312 19.68 21.77 25.71
CA ASN A 312 19.10 23.08 25.45
C ASN A 312 20.16 24.14 25.13
N GLU A 313 21.28 24.16 25.86
CA GLU A 313 22.38 25.09 25.59
C GLU A 313 23.00 24.88 24.19
N ILE A 314 23.14 23.61 23.76
CA ILE A 314 23.65 23.26 22.42
C ILE A 314 22.64 23.64 21.35
N LEU A 315 21.35 23.32 21.55
CA LEU A 315 20.29 23.65 20.60
C LEU A 315 20.24 25.17 20.35
N SER A 316 20.22 25.99 21.39
CA SER A 316 20.22 27.46 21.25
C SER A 316 21.43 28.01 20.48
N LYS A 317 22.59 27.33 20.60
CA LYS A 317 23.79 27.75 19.82
C LYS A 317 23.66 27.35 18.35
N LEU A 318 23.11 26.16 18.05
CA LEU A 318 22.92 25.73 16.66
C LEU A 318 21.88 26.58 15.95
N GLU A 319 20.72 26.83 16.59
CA GLU A 319 19.67 27.70 16.03
C GLU A 319 20.15 29.12 15.78
N SER A 320 20.97 29.71 16.66
CA SER A 320 21.52 31.05 16.45
C SER A 320 22.54 31.11 15.30
N SER A 321 23.36 30.08 15.10
CA SER A 321 24.33 30.02 13.99
C SER A 321 23.66 29.85 12.63
N GLU A 322 22.55 29.09 12.54
CA GLU A 322 21.78 28.94 11.30
C GLU A 322 21.08 30.24 10.87
N HIS A 323 20.55 31.01 11.81
CA HIS A 323 19.97 32.33 11.51
C HIS A 323 20.98 33.33 10.99
N GLU A 324 22.23 33.32 11.45
CA GLU A 324 23.30 34.19 10.96
C GLU A 324 23.75 33.80 9.54
N ASP A 325 23.84 32.51 9.23
CA ASP A 325 24.23 32.03 7.90
C ASP A 325 23.12 32.24 6.85
N LEU A 326 21.86 32.06 7.21
CA LEU A 326 20.71 32.38 6.35
C LEU A 326 20.63 33.88 6.04
N ASN A 327 20.83 34.78 7.02
CA ASN A 327 20.84 36.21 6.83
C ASN A 327 22.05 36.68 5.98
N ARG A 328 23.20 36.00 6.08
CA ARG A 328 24.36 36.25 5.22
C ARG A 328 24.15 35.83 3.77
N LYS A 329 23.47 34.72 3.54
CA LYS A 329 23.12 34.21 2.20
C LYS A 329 22.04 35.07 1.53
N LEU A 330 21.01 35.45 2.26
CA LEU A 330 19.95 36.36 1.76
C LEU A 330 20.45 37.76 1.42
N SER A 331 21.45 38.26 2.13
CA SER A 331 22.07 39.56 1.80
C SER A 331 23.01 39.51 0.58
N LYS A 332 23.54 38.34 0.22
CA LYS A 332 24.36 38.13 -0.99
C LYS A 332 23.54 37.85 -2.24
N SER A 333 22.32 37.33 -2.13
CA SER A 333 21.50 36.95 -3.28
C SER A 333 20.72 38.09 -3.95
N LYS A 334 20.81 39.33 -3.46
CA LYS A 334 20.22 40.51 -4.11
C LYS A 334 20.97 41.02 -5.35
N LYS A 335 21.98 40.32 -5.83
CA LYS A 335 22.83 40.75 -6.95
C LYS A 335 23.17 39.68 -7.99
N GLU A 336 22.38 38.60 -8.11
CA GLU A 336 22.50 37.74 -9.28
C GLU A 336 21.11 37.34 -9.74
N GLU A 337 20.74 37.84 -10.91
CA GLU A 337 19.55 37.52 -11.67
C GLU A 337 19.57 36.05 -12.05
N SER A 338 18.39 35.42 -11.90
CA SER A 338 17.90 34.28 -12.69
C SER A 338 18.93 33.19 -13.05
N LEU A 339 19.29 32.35 -12.11
CA LEU A 339 19.59 30.98 -12.43
C LEU A 339 18.29 30.19 -12.30
N GLN A 340 17.50 30.22 -13.36
CA GLN A 340 16.50 29.24 -13.66
C GLN A 340 17.24 27.91 -13.73
N LEU A 341 17.15 27.10 -12.68
CA LEU A 341 17.55 25.70 -12.73
C LEU A 341 16.66 25.05 -13.77
N SER A 342 17.16 25.05 -15.00
CA SER A 342 16.62 24.22 -16.07
C SER A 342 16.66 22.79 -15.57
N PHE A 343 15.50 22.25 -15.16
CA PHE A 343 15.37 20.86 -14.85
C PHE A 343 15.83 20.08 -16.07
N ILE A 344 16.85 19.27 -15.86
CA ILE A 344 17.24 18.22 -16.79
C ILE A 344 15.98 17.41 -16.98
N THR A 345 15.35 17.52 -18.13
CA THR A 345 14.38 16.57 -18.62
C THR A 345 15.08 15.20 -18.57
N LEU A 346 14.67 14.36 -17.64
CA LEU A 346 15.08 12.95 -17.56
C LEU A 346 14.47 12.11 -18.71
N ASP A 347 13.97 12.78 -19.72
CA ASP A 347 13.60 12.19 -20.98
C ASP A 347 14.87 12.08 -21.84
N ASP A 348 15.67 11.04 -21.57
CA ASP A 348 16.66 10.60 -22.53
C ASP A 348 15.89 10.32 -23.84
N PRO A 349 16.20 11.05 -24.94
CA PRO A 349 15.52 10.86 -26.22
C PRO A 349 15.51 9.40 -26.65
N LEU A 350 16.52 8.63 -26.23
CA LEU A 350 16.67 7.21 -26.47
C LEU A 350 15.58 6.38 -25.74
N LEU A 351 15.27 6.73 -24.49
CA LEU A 351 14.23 6.05 -23.70
C LEU A 351 12.84 6.37 -24.24
N ILE A 352 12.61 7.59 -24.74
CA ILE A 352 11.36 7.96 -25.41
C ILE A 352 11.19 7.12 -26.68
N GLN A 353 12.23 7.02 -27.51
CA GLN A 353 12.21 6.22 -28.72
C GLN A 353 11.95 4.74 -28.44
N ILE A 354 12.62 4.15 -27.43
CA ILE A 354 12.38 2.77 -27.00
C ILE A 354 10.95 2.57 -26.53
N LYS A 355 10.38 3.52 -25.80
CA LYS A 355 8.99 3.46 -25.35
C LYS A 355 8.01 3.51 -26.51
N GLU A 356 8.23 4.39 -27.48
CA GLU A 356 7.40 4.48 -28.69
C GLU A 356 7.50 3.23 -29.54
N ASP A 357 8.70 2.68 -29.72
CA ASP A 357 8.93 1.43 -30.45
C ASP A 357 8.21 0.26 -29.79
N ILE A 358 8.28 0.13 -28.46
CA ILE A 358 7.56 -0.92 -27.71
C ILE A 358 6.04 -0.75 -27.84
N LEU A 359 5.51 0.46 -27.71
CA LEU A 359 4.07 0.74 -27.82
C LEU A 359 3.52 0.53 -29.23
N SER A 360 4.35 0.67 -30.26
CA SER A 360 3.97 0.45 -31.66
C SER A 360 3.85 -1.03 -32.04
N ILE A 361 4.36 -1.95 -31.20
CA ILE A 361 4.36 -3.39 -31.47
C ILE A 361 2.97 -3.99 -31.21
N ASN A 362 2.36 -4.53 -32.23
CA ASN A 362 1.15 -5.33 -32.10
C ASN A 362 1.52 -6.80 -31.80
N ILE A 363 1.45 -7.18 -30.54
CA ILE A 363 1.88 -8.50 -30.03
C ILE A 363 1.03 -9.63 -30.64
N ASP A 364 -0.23 -9.39 -30.97
CA ASP A 364 -1.17 -10.40 -31.48
C ASP A 364 -0.87 -10.85 -32.92
N THR A 365 -0.06 -10.07 -33.66
CA THR A 365 0.27 -10.34 -35.07
C THR A 365 1.72 -10.75 -35.32
N LEU A 366 2.57 -10.75 -34.28
CA LEU A 366 3.99 -11.09 -34.37
C LEU A 366 4.26 -12.59 -34.29
N THR A 367 5.06 -13.08 -35.21
CA THR A 367 5.63 -14.43 -35.10
C THR A 367 6.75 -14.45 -34.04
N PRO A 368 7.07 -15.63 -33.45
CA PRO A 368 8.15 -15.73 -32.44
C PRO A 368 9.51 -15.24 -32.96
N VAL A 369 9.81 -15.39 -34.23
CA VAL A 369 11.05 -14.93 -34.87
C VAL A 369 11.09 -13.42 -34.97
N GLU A 370 9.99 -12.80 -35.41
CA GLU A 370 9.86 -11.34 -35.47
C GLU A 370 9.93 -10.69 -34.10
N ALA A 371 9.35 -11.31 -33.05
CA ALA A 371 9.44 -10.85 -31.68
C ALA A 371 10.89 -10.84 -31.17
N LEU A 372 11.68 -11.88 -31.47
CA LEU A 372 13.10 -11.94 -31.12
C LEU A 372 13.92 -10.89 -31.89
N MET A 373 13.61 -10.65 -33.18
CA MET A 373 14.28 -9.61 -33.97
C MET A 373 13.99 -8.22 -33.42
N LYS A 374 12.73 -7.91 -33.04
CA LYS A 374 12.34 -6.64 -32.43
C LYS A 374 13.01 -6.44 -31.06
N LEU A 375 13.05 -7.46 -30.23
CA LEU A 375 13.78 -7.40 -28.94
C LEU A 375 15.28 -7.13 -29.14
N ASN A 376 15.89 -7.71 -30.15
CA ASN A 376 17.30 -7.49 -30.45
C ASN A 376 17.56 -6.07 -31.00
N GLU A 377 16.64 -5.53 -31.80
CA GLU A 377 16.64 -4.16 -32.29
C GLU A 377 16.59 -3.15 -31.11
N ILE A 378 15.63 -3.31 -30.20
CA ILE A 378 15.48 -2.49 -28.99
C ILE A 378 16.72 -2.60 -28.09
N LYS A 379 17.26 -3.81 -27.92
CA LYS A 379 18.49 -4.04 -27.15
C LYS A 379 19.71 -3.36 -27.79
N SER A 380 19.77 -3.25 -29.12
CA SER A 380 20.88 -2.58 -29.81
C SER A 380 20.88 -1.06 -29.61
N LEU A 381 19.73 -0.46 -29.35
CA LEU A 381 19.60 0.96 -29.00
C LEU A 381 20.15 1.30 -27.62
N LEU A 382 20.27 0.32 -26.71
CA LEU A 382 20.81 0.48 -25.36
C LEU A 382 22.34 0.31 -25.29
N LYS A 383 23.04 0.11 -26.40
CA LYS A 383 24.50 0.06 -26.48
C LYS A 383 25.06 1.37 -27.04
#